data_a89bde59b49aa9b9275303856f81c338
#
_entry.id   a89bde59b49aa9b9275303856f81c338
#
_cell.length_a   1.000
_cell.length_b   1.000
_cell.length_c   1.000
_cell.angle_alpha   90.00
_cell.angle_beta   90.00
_cell.angle_gamma   90.00
#
_symmetry.space_group_name_H-M   'P 1'
#
loop_
_entity.id
_entity.type
_entity.pdbx_description
1 polymer ?
#
loop_
_entity_poly.entity_id
_entity_poly.type
_entity_poly.pdbx_seq_one_letter_code
_entity_poly.pdbx_strand_id
1 'polypeptide(L)' 'MAVAKEINEFDIIELTERVDDAPAGARGGVLELYTPDVAMVEILEPELDAAARIVFAPLDKLRVVKPAAKSS' A
#
# COMPACT_ATOMS: atom_id res chain seq x y z
N MET A 1 8.23 -5.78 -22.40
CA MET A 1 8.36 -6.60 -21.23
C MET A 1 7.93 -5.87 -19.98
N ALA A 2 7.07 -6.47 -19.23
CA ALA A 2 6.59 -5.85 -18.01
C ALA A 2 7.63 -6.01 -16.91
N VAL A 3 7.86 -4.95 -16.19
CA VAL A 3 8.73 -4.98 -15.03
C VAL A 3 7.84 -5.14 -13.81
N ALA A 4 8.12 -6.10 -12.97
CA ALA A 4 7.36 -6.29 -11.76
C ALA A 4 7.50 -5.05 -10.90
N LYS A 5 6.37 -4.58 -10.38
CA LYS A 5 6.39 -3.44 -9.51
C LYS A 5 7.10 -3.84 -8.21
N GLU A 6 8.05 -3.05 -7.82
CA GLU A 6 8.80 -3.34 -6.62
C GLU A 6 8.23 -2.53 -5.45
N ILE A 7 7.65 -3.22 -4.50
CA ILE A 7 7.08 -2.60 -3.32
C ILE A 7 7.65 -3.35 -2.12
N ASN A 8 8.15 -2.59 -1.17
CA ASN A 8 8.83 -3.17 -0.02
C ASN A 8 8.13 -2.77 1.26
N GLU A 9 8.40 -3.51 2.32
CA GLU A 9 7.89 -3.16 3.64
C GLU A 9 8.27 -1.73 3.97
N PHE A 10 7.35 -1.04 4.59
CA PHE A 10 7.51 0.34 5.06
C PHE A 10 7.54 1.40 3.97
N ASP A 11 7.38 1.01 2.70
CA ASP A 11 7.17 2.00 1.65
C ASP A 11 5.89 2.76 1.92
N ILE A 12 5.88 4.04 1.57
CA ILE A 12 4.65 4.82 1.57
C ILE A 12 4.07 4.74 0.17
N ILE A 13 2.81 4.34 0.10
CA ILE A 13 2.15 4.14 -1.17
C ILE A 13 0.88 4.96 -1.26
N GLU A 14 0.38 5.07 -2.47
CA GLU A 14 -0.90 5.70 -2.74
C GLU A 14 -1.72 4.71 -3.54
N LEU A 15 -3.00 4.58 -3.19
CA LEU A 15 -3.88 3.70 -3.93
C LEU A 15 -4.21 4.33 -5.28
N THR A 16 -4.06 3.58 -6.34
CA THR A 16 -4.44 4.06 -7.67
C THR A 16 -5.90 3.79 -7.96
N GLU A 17 -6.51 2.87 -7.20
CA GLU A 17 -7.91 2.52 -7.29
C GLU A 17 -8.42 2.28 -5.90
N ARG A 18 -9.74 2.33 -5.75
CA ARG A 18 -10.34 2.02 -4.47
C ARG A 18 -10.04 0.58 -4.06
N VAL A 19 -9.72 0.38 -2.80
CA VAL A 19 -9.53 -0.94 -2.21
C VAL A 19 -10.38 -0.98 -0.93
N ASP A 20 -11.37 -1.84 -0.91
CA ASP A 20 -12.33 -1.94 0.21
C ASP A 20 -12.90 -0.55 0.48
N ASP A 21 -12.78 -0.05 1.70
CA ASP A 21 -13.31 1.25 2.06
C ASP A 21 -12.33 2.39 1.81
N ALA A 22 -11.12 2.08 1.39
CA ALA A 22 -10.11 3.09 1.15
C ALA A 22 -10.24 3.60 -0.29
N PRO A 23 -10.42 4.91 -0.49
CA PRO A 23 -10.63 5.43 -1.83
C PRO A 23 -9.33 5.53 -2.61
N ALA A 24 -9.46 5.66 -3.92
CA ALA A 24 -8.32 5.98 -4.76
C ALA A 24 -7.69 7.27 -4.25
N GLY A 25 -6.39 7.34 -4.25
CA GLY A 25 -5.67 8.50 -3.75
C GLY A 25 -5.31 8.43 -2.29
N ALA A 26 -5.88 7.49 -1.55
CA ALA A 26 -5.52 7.34 -0.15
C ALA A 26 -4.08 6.85 -0.04
N ARG A 27 -3.38 7.31 0.97
CA ARG A 27 -2.00 6.92 1.20
C ARG A 27 -1.90 5.98 2.37
N GLY A 28 -0.86 5.18 2.36
CA GLY A 28 -0.66 4.24 3.44
C GLY A 28 0.75 3.75 3.47
N GLY A 29 1.05 2.95 4.48
CA GLY A 29 2.34 2.31 4.62
C GLY A 29 2.22 0.81 4.45
N VAL A 30 3.17 0.23 3.79
CA VAL A 30 3.21 -1.22 3.59
C VAL A 30 3.69 -1.86 4.88
N LEU A 31 2.85 -2.72 5.46
CA LEU A 31 3.22 -3.44 6.67
C LEU A 31 4.03 -4.70 6.35
N GLU A 32 3.57 -5.43 5.35
CA GLU A 32 4.32 -6.59 4.89
C GLU A 32 3.76 -7.03 3.54
N LEU A 33 4.52 -7.83 2.84
CA LEU A 33 4.06 -8.44 1.61
C LEU A 33 3.39 -9.76 1.99
N TYR A 34 2.07 -9.78 1.86
CA TYR A 34 1.29 -10.96 2.25
C TYR A 34 1.52 -12.12 1.30
N THR A 35 1.53 -11.81 0.00
CA THR A 35 1.90 -12.76 -1.05
C THR A 35 2.79 -12.00 -2.03
N PRO A 36 3.36 -12.66 -3.03
CA PRO A 36 4.14 -11.92 -4.02
C PRO A 36 3.35 -10.84 -4.74
N ASP A 37 2.01 -10.95 -4.78
CA ASP A 37 1.18 -10.03 -5.54
C ASP A 37 0.30 -9.14 -4.68
N VAL A 38 0.31 -9.32 -3.36
CA VAL A 38 -0.60 -8.61 -2.46
C VAL A 38 0.17 -8.08 -1.27
N ALA A 39 -0.01 -6.81 -0.97
CA ALA A 39 0.61 -6.19 0.19
C ALA A 39 -0.43 -5.91 1.26
N MET A 40 -0.05 -6.08 2.52
CA MET A 40 -0.85 -5.64 3.64
C MET A 40 -0.46 -4.20 3.93
N VAL A 41 -1.43 -3.31 3.85
CA VAL A 41 -1.20 -1.87 3.91
C VAL A 41 -2.04 -1.26 5.02
N GLU A 42 -1.42 -0.38 5.79
CA GLU A 42 -2.15 0.43 6.75
C GLU A 42 -2.44 1.78 6.10
N ILE A 43 -3.71 2.07 5.92
CA ILE A 43 -4.14 3.30 5.26
C ILE A 43 -4.11 4.45 6.26
N LEU A 44 -3.47 5.54 5.86
CA LEU A 44 -3.32 6.71 6.72
C LEU A 44 -4.45 7.69 6.44
N GLU A 45 -5.67 7.24 6.67
CA GLU A 45 -6.86 8.04 6.41
C GLU A 45 -7.58 8.20 7.73
N PRO A 46 -7.57 9.40 8.32
CA PRO A 46 -8.13 9.56 9.67
C PRO A 46 -9.63 9.29 9.75
N GLU A 47 -10.33 9.34 8.62
CA GLU A 47 -11.76 9.11 8.64
C GLU A 47 -12.14 7.65 8.65
N LEU A 48 -11.18 6.75 8.43
CA LEU A 48 -11.47 5.33 8.46
C LEU A 48 -11.37 4.81 9.87
N ASP A 49 -12.26 3.88 10.20
CA ASP A 49 -12.16 3.17 11.47
C ASP A 49 -10.87 2.36 11.50
N ALA A 50 -10.38 2.10 12.70
CA ALA A 50 -9.14 1.34 12.86
C ALA A 50 -9.19 0.00 12.12
N ALA A 51 -10.34 -0.68 12.16
CA ALA A 51 -10.47 -1.98 11.49
C ALA A 51 -10.44 -1.83 9.97
N ALA A 52 -10.86 -0.69 9.45
CA ALA A 52 -10.89 -0.46 8.01
C ALA A 52 -9.56 0.05 7.47
N ARG A 53 -8.59 0.36 8.34
CA ARG A 53 -7.31 0.91 7.91
C ARG A 53 -6.35 -0.14 7.38
N ILE A 54 -6.55 -1.39 7.75
CA ILE A 54 -5.68 -2.45 7.27
C ILE A 54 -6.36 -3.10 6.07
N VAL A 55 -5.71 -3.01 4.91
CA VAL A 55 -6.26 -3.58 3.70
C VAL A 55 -5.22 -4.48 3.04
N PHE A 56 -5.70 -5.45 2.29
CA PHE A 56 -4.85 -6.31 1.48
C PHE A 56 -5.02 -5.87 0.04
N ALA A 57 -4.03 -5.18 -0.48
CA ALA A 57 -4.14 -4.54 -1.79
C ALA A 57 -3.25 -5.23 -2.81
N PRO A 58 -3.79 -5.55 -3.99
CA PRO A 58 -2.93 -6.04 -5.07
C PRO A 58 -1.89 -4.99 -5.41
N LEU A 59 -0.69 -5.44 -5.72
CA LEU A 59 0.41 -4.53 -5.99
C LEU A 59 0.12 -3.61 -7.16
N ASP A 60 -0.67 -4.05 -8.13
CA ASP A 60 -0.97 -3.23 -9.29
C ASP A 60 -1.94 -2.08 -8.98
N LYS A 61 -2.48 -2.04 -7.78
CA LYS A 61 -3.31 -0.91 -7.33
C LYS A 61 -2.55 0.03 -6.42
N LEU A 62 -1.24 -0.12 -6.33
CA LEU A 62 -0.41 0.69 -5.45
C LEU A 62 0.62 1.43 -6.27
N ARG A 63 0.92 2.65 -5.85
CA ARG A 63 1.99 3.45 -6.42
C ARG A 63 2.89 3.90 -5.28
N VAL A 64 4.18 3.66 -5.39
CA VAL A 64 5.11 4.07 -4.35
C VAL A 64 5.27 5.58 -4.42
N VAL A 65 4.97 6.26 -3.33
CA VAL A 65 5.13 7.70 -3.21
C VAL A 65 6.47 8.01 -2.58
N LYS A 66 6.84 7.22 -1.57
CA LYS A 66 8.10 7.43 -0.88
C LYS A 66 8.64 6.06 -0.48
N PRO A 67 9.77 5.65 -1.04
CA PRO A 67 10.35 4.35 -0.67
C PRO A 67 10.78 4.35 0.79
N ALA A 68 10.78 3.18 1.38
CA ALA A 68 11.27 3.04 2.74
C ALA A 68 12.71 3.51 2.80
N ALA A 69 13.04 4.20 3.88
CA ALA A 69 14.42 4.63 4.06
C ALA A 69 15.30 3.40 4.20
N LYS A 70 16.36 3.37 3.45
CA LYS A 70 17.29 2.29 3.57
C LYS A 70 18.37 2.66 4.54
N SER A 71 18.58 1.79 5.48
CA SER A 71 19.70 1.94 6.35
C SER A 71 20.92 1.64 5.57
N SER A 72 21.81 2.47 5.56
CA SER A 72 23.03 2.17 4.85
C SER A 72 24.13 1.92 5.80
#